data_2d318ffa3634b9cfb8af04b6e0c1ab07
#
_entry.id   2d318ffa3634b9cfb8af04b6e0c1ab07
#
_cell.length_a   1.000
_cell.length_b   1.000
_cell.length_c   1.000
_cell.angle_alpha   90.00
_cell.angle_beta   90.00
_cell.angle_gamma   90.00
#
_symmetry.space_group_name_H-M   'P 1'
#
loop_
_entity.id
_entity.type
_entity.pdbx_description
1 polymer ?
#
loop_
_entity_poly.entity_id
_entity_poly.type
_entity_poly.pdbx_seq_one_letter_code
_entity_poly.pdbx_strand_id
1 'polypeptide(L)'
;SNMKKNIRLSLLLIFVFIATILYGFVNKLTAPRILSNEELLINGFYKLQEPIALSDFSLEREDGSYFTKSDLIDQWTLMYYGYTNCPAECPVTMSELRKLINALREKDFMLDDKQWVLVTIDPERDSAKDINFYASRFDSSFVGLRAERPTLLSLTTQLNVAKVKPMKHEMHSIEELSNHVNNVILINKDAEYFGFFRPPFDISKLSLTYQSVTT
;
A
#
# COMPACT_ATOMS: atom_id res chain seq x y z
N SER A 1 13.77 -39.24 48.27
CA SER A 1 14.18 -38.89 46.91
C SER A 1 13.03 -38.50 46.00
N ASN A 2 11.83 -39.10 46.10
CA ASN A 2 10.64 -38.77 45.30
C ASN A 2 10.11 -37.33 45.56
N MET A 3 10.21 -36.85 46.78
CA MET A 3 9.78 -35.50 47.17
C MET A 3 10.55 -34.39 46.40
N LYS A 4 11.87 -34.52 46.27
CA LYS A 4 12.71 -33.58 45.48
C LYS A 4 12.38 -33.61 44.00
N LYS A 5 12.01 -34.75 43.43
CA LYS A 5 11.58 -34.92 42.05
C LYS A 5 10.22 -34.23 41.79
N ASN A 6 9.29 -34.42 42.72
CA ASN A 6 7.96 -33.80 42.63
C ASN A 6 8.02 -32.26 42.76
N ILE A 7 8.89 -31.73 43.64
CA ILE A 7 9.11 -30.29 43.78
C ILE A 7 9.69 -29.70 42.47
N ARG A 8 10.71 -30.37 41.89
CA ARG A 8 11.29 -29.93 40.61
C ARG A 8 10.26 -29.92 39.47
N LEU A 9 9.42 -30.97 39.41
CA LEU A 9 8.37 -31.08 38.41
C LEU A 9 7.33 -29.96 38.60
N SER A 10 6.89 -29.66 39.82
CA SER A 10 5.97 -28.59 40.13
C SER A 10 6.52 -27.22 39.77
N LEU A 11 7.81 -26.96 40.08
CA LEU A 11 8.48 -25.72 39.71
C LEU A 11 8.57 -25.55 38.18
N LEU A 12 8.85 -26.63 37.46
CA LEU A 12 8.90 -26.62 35.99
C LEU A 12 7.52 -26.31 35.40
N LEU A 13 6.46 -26.93 35.92
CA LEU A 13 5.09 -26.66 35.47
C LEU A 13 4.67 -25.21 35.72
N ILE A 14 5.01 -24.65 36.88
CA ILE A 14 4.76 -23.25 37.20
C ILE A 14 5.54 -22.32 36.25
N PHE A 15 6.80 -22.62 35.97
CA PHE A 15 7.62 -21.85 35.05
C PHE A 15 7.04 -21.87 33.64
N VAL A 16 6.67 -23.05 33.13
CA VAL A 16 6.03 -23.18 31.80
C VAL A 16 4.72 -22.40 31.74
N PHE A 17 3.89 -22.47 32.78
CA PHE A 17 2.64 -21.73 32.87
C PHE A 17 2.87 -20.21 32.85
N ILE A 18 3.81 -19.70 33.64
CA ILE A 18 4.17 -18.28 33.65
C ILE A 18 4.72 -17.86 32.26
N ALA A 19 5.59 -18.68 31.67
CA ALA A 19 6.16 -18.38 30.36
C ALA A 19 5.08 -18.31 29.26
N THR A 20 4.10 -19.20 29.28
CA THR A 20 2.98 -19.18 28.31
C THR A 20 2.09 -17.96 28.49
N ILE A 21 1.81 -17.54 29.74
CA ILE A 21 1.03 -16.31 30.01
C ILE A 21 1.81 -15.08 29.53
N LEU A 22 3.10 -14.99 29.87
CA LEU A 22 3.94 -13.86 29.44
C LEU A 22 4.06 -13.80 27.91
N TYR A 23 4.25 -14.95 27.25
CA TYR A 23 4.27 -15.02 25.79
C TYR A 23 2.95 -14.53 25.17
N GLY A 24 1.81 -15.02 25.66
CA GLY A 24 0.48 -14.58 25.20
C GLY A 24 0.25 -13.09 25.43
N PHE A 25 0.69 -12.57 26.57
CA PHE A 25 0.57 -11.15 26.91
C PHE A 25 1.43 -10.26 25.99
N VAL A 26 2.70 -10.64 25.78
CA VAL A 26 3.61 -9.93 24.86
C VAL A 26 3.07 -9.97 23.44
N ASN A 27 2.61 -11.12 22.99
CA ASN A 27 2.05 -11.28 21.64
C ASN A 27 0.81 -10.39 21.43
N LYS A 28 -0.05 -10.27 22.46
CA LYS A 28 -1.23 -9.36 22.41
C LYS A 28 -0.83 -7.89 22.40
N LEU A 29 0.22 -7.50 23.11
CA LEU A 29 0.72 -6.12 23.12
C LEU A 29 1.41 -5.71 21.81
N THR A 30 2.04 -6.67 21.12
CA THR A 30 2.77 -6.44 19.86
C THR A 30 1.89 -6.64 18.62
N ALA A 31 0.71 -7.25 18.75
CA ALA A 31 -0.22 -7.41 17.63
C ALA A 31 -0.67 -6.05 17.07
N PRO A 32 -0.77 -5.90 15.76
CA PRO A 32 -1.30 -4.68 15.14
C PRO A 32 -2.70 -4.37 15.67
N ARG A 33 -2.95 -3.11 16.02
CA ARG A 33 -4.27 -2.66 16.48
C ARG A 33 -5.23 -2.63 15.29
N ILE A 34 -6.36 -3.33 15.40
CA ILE A 34 -7.45 -3.25 14.42
C ILE A 34 -8.29 -2.01 14.73
N LEU A 35 -8.35 -1.10 13.77
CA LEU A 35 -9.12 0.15 13.87
C LEU A 35 -10.56 -0.05 13.38
N SER A 36 -11.51 0.65 14.01
CA SER A 36 -12.88 0.74 13.52
C SER A 36 -12.96 1.56 12.22
N ASN A 37 -14.06 1.42 11.47
CA ASN A 37 -14.27 2.21 10.23
C ASN A 37 -14.25 3.72 10.49
N GLU A 38 -14.75 4.17 11.65
CA GLU A 38 -14.70 5.58 12.05
C GLU A 38 -13.26 6.04 12.31
N GLU A 39 -12.47 5.25 13.02
CA GLU A 39 -11.06 5.53 13.27
C GLU A 39 -10.25 5.55 11.96
N LEU A 40 -10.53 4.63 11.04
CA LEU A 40 -9.91 4.62 9.69
C LEU A 40 -10.18 5.93 8.96
N LEU A 41 -11.43 6.38 8.94
CA LEU A 41 -11.84 7.61 8.29
C LEU A 41 -11.18 8.85 8.92
N ILE A 42 -11.15 8.94 10.24
CA ILE A 42 -10.48 10.02 10.99
C ILE A 42 -8.97 10.04 10.68
N ASN A 43 -8.37 8.89 10.46
CA ASN A 43 -6.95 8.77 10.10
C ASN A 43 -6.68 8.99 8.60
N GLY A 44 -7.70 9.29 7.81
CA GLY A 44 -7.56 9.62 6.38
C GLY A 44 -7.64 8.41 5.44
N PHE A 45 -8.10 7.24 5.92
CA PHE A 45 -8.36 6.07 5.08
C PHE A 45 -9.84 5.91 4.79
N TYR A 46 -10.18 5.91 3.52
CA TYR A 46 -11.54 5.73 3.01
C TYR A 46 -11.70 4.29 2.53
N LYS A 47 -12.22 3.44 3.41
CA LYS A 47 -12.56 2.05 3.05
C LYS A 47 -13.84 2.03 2.24
N LEU A 48 -13.85 1.32 1.12
CA LEU A 48 -15.08 1.07 0.36
C LEU A 48 -16.02 0.16 1.16
N GLN A 49 -17.33 0.36 1.01
CA GLN A 49 -18.34 -0.50 1.64
C GLN A 49 -18.20 -1.94 1.16
N GLU A 50 -18.02 -2.09 -0.16
CA GLU A 50 -17.70 -3.36 -0.81
C GLU A 50 -16.49 -3.14 -1.72
N PRO A 51 -15.46 -4.00 -1.65
CA PRO A 51 -14.35 -3.98 -2.58
C PRO A 51 -14.82 -4.17 -4.02
N ILE A 52 -14.17 -3.52 -4.97
CA ILE A 52 -14.53 -3.57 -6.39
C ILE A 52 -13.48 -4.36 -7.15
N ALA A 53 -13.87 -5.48 -7.75
CA ALA A 53 -12.99 -6.29 -8.56
C ALA A 53 -12.50 -5.49 -9.79
N LEU A 54 -11.18 -5.50 -10.01
CA LEU A 54 -10.58 -4.86 -11.17
C LEU A 54 -10.75 -5.73 -12.40
N SER A 55 -11.02 -5.11 -13.56
CA SER A 55 -10.90 -5.75 -14.85
C SER A 55 -9.45 -6.05 -15.19
N ASP A 56 -9.22 -6.93 -16.14
CA ASP A 56 -7.89 -7.24 -16.63
C ASP A 56 -7.21 -5.98 -17.20
N PHE A 57 -5.94 -5.83 -16.90
CA PHE A 57 -5.10 -4.74 -17.39
C PHE A 57 -3.68 -5.25 -17.63
N SER A 58 -2.88 -4.44 -18.31
CA SER A 58 -1.48 -4.73 -18.60
C SER A 58 -0.67 -3.44 -18.51
N LEU A 59 0.26 -3.37 -17.57
CA LEU A 59 1.18 -2.25 -17.36
C LEU A 59 2.60 -2.70 -17.70
N GLU A 60 3.33 -1.89 -18.43
CA GLU A 60 4.68 -2.17 -18.88
C GLU A 60 5.68 -1.97 -17.73
N ARG A 61 6.56 -2.97 -17.53
CA ARG A 61 7.72 -2.90 -16.64
C ARG A 61 8.95 -2.41 -17.41
N GLU A 62 9.99 -1.96 -16.71
CA GLU A 62 11.24 -1.49 -17.31
C GLU A 62 11.98 -2.54 -18.16
N ASP A 63 11.79 -3.82 -17.86
CA ASP A 63 12.41 -4.95 -18.58
C ASP A 63 11.59 -5.41 -19.80
N GLY A 64 10.49 -4.73 -20.12
CA GLY A 64 9.58 -5.07 -21.22
C GLY A 64 8.56 -6.16 -20.86
N SER A 65 8.59 -6.73 -19.68
CA SER A 65 7.53 -7.61 -19.19
C SER A 65 6.31 -6.79 -18.74
N TYR A 66 5.22 -7.47 -18.40
CA TYR A 66 3.99 -6.83 -18.01
C TYR A 66 3.62 -7.15 -16.57
N PHE A 67 3.17 -6.11 -15.87
CA PHE A 67 2.47 -6.20 -14.60
C PHE A 67 0.97 -6.28 -14.89
N THR A 68 0.33 -7.33 -14.42
CA THR A 68 -1.06 -7.63 -14.72
C THR A 68 -1.87 -7.79 -13.43
N LYS A 69 -3.16 -8.03 -13.56
CA LYS A 69 -4.03 -8.35 -12.43
C LYS A 69 -3.52 -9.55 -11.62
N SER A 70 -2.84 -10.52 -12.25
CA SER A 70 -2.27 -11.67 -11.55
C SER A 70 -1.19 -11.30 -10.54
N ASP A 71 -0.45 -10.20 -10.79
CA ASP A 71 0.57 -9.70 -9.87
C ASP A 71 -0.01 -9.03 -8.62
N LEU A 72 -1.31 -8.76 -8.61
CA LEU A 72 -2.04 -8.23 -7.44
C LEU A 72 -2.53 -9.33 -6.50
N ILE A 73 -2.68 -10.56 -6.99
CA ILE A 73 -3.19 -11.68 -6.19
C ILE A 73 -2.20 -12.01 -5.07
N ASP A 74 -2.73 -12.27 -3.88
CA ASP A 74 -1.98 -12.55 -2.64
C ASP A 74 -1.08 -11.39 -2.17
N GLN A 75 -1.26 -10.19 -2.75
CA GLN A 75 -0.50 -8.99 -2.41
C GLN A 75 -1.43 -7.84 -1.98
N TRP A 76 -1.10 -7.18 -0.89
CA TRP A 76 -1.61 -5.86 -0.59
C TRP A 76 -0.82 -4.83 -1.39
N THR A 77 -1.48 -4.12 -2.29
CA THR A 77 -0.82 -3.18 -3.20
C THR A 77 -1.21 -1.75 -2.87
N LEU A 78 -0.22 -0.92 -2.52
CA LEU A 78 -0.37 0.53 -2.57
C LEU A 78 0.02 1.01 -3.96
N MET A 79 -0.93 1.66 -4.64
CA MET A 79 -0.75 2.21 -5.98
C MET A 79 -0.92 3.72 -5.95
N TYR A 80 0.10 4.42 -6.41
CA TYR A 80 0.11 5.86 -6.57
C TYR A 80 0.27 6.23 -8.05
N TYR A 81 -0.40 7.27 -8.46
CA TYR A 81 -0.30 7.82 -9.79
C TYR A 81 0.51 9.11 -9.78
N GLY A 82 1.57 9.17 -10.57
CA GLY A 82 2.46 10.31 -10.62
C GLY A 82 3.17 10.40 -11.95
N TYR A 83 4.16 11.27 -12.07
CA TYR A 83 4.98 11.41 -13.27
C TYR A 83 6.34 12.03 -12.91
N THR A 84 7.34 11.81 -13.77
CA THR A 84 8.74 12.18 -13.45
C THR A 84 8.96 13.67 -13.31
N ASN A 85 8.26 14.48 -14.09
CA ASN A 85 8.37 15.94 -14.11
C ASN A 85 7.40 16.66 -13.16
N CYS A 86 6.80 15.95 -12.21
CA CYS A 86 5.91 16.54 -11.23
C CYS A 86 6.69 17.48 -10.30
N PRO A 87 6.30 18.78 -10.20
CA PRO A 87 7.15 19.75 -9.52
C PRO A 87 7.15 19.66 -8.00
N ALA A 88 6.04 19.24 -7.37
CA ALA A 88 5.90 19.30 -5.91
C ALA A 88 5.18 18.10 -5.29
N GLU A 89 4.01 17.75 -5.76
CA GLU A 89 3.10 16.80 -5.08
C GLU A 89 3.63 15.36 -5.10
N CYS A 90 4.14 14.89 -6.25
CA CYS A 90 4.64 13.53 -6.37
C CYS A 90 5.86 13.27 -5.48
N PRO A 91 6.92 14.12 -5.48
CA PRO A 91 8.05 13.89 -4.59
C PRO A 91 7.66 13.95 -3.10
N VAL A 92 6.70 14.78 -2.72
CA VAL A 92 6.19 14.83 -1.33
C VAL A 92 5.49 13.52 -1.00
N THR A 93 4.53 13.08 -1.81
CA THR A 93 3.81 11.82 -1.58
C THR A 93 4.74 10.62 -1.58
N MET A 94 5.65 10.53 -2.53
CA MET A 94 6.64 9.44 -2.58
C MET A 94 7.55 9.43 -1.36
N SER A 95 7.93 10.61 -0.83
CA SER A 95 8.70 10.72 0.40
C SER A 95 7.91 10.23 1.62
N GLU A 96 6.62 10.54 1.70
CA GLU A 96 5.76 10.05 2.79
C GLU A 96 5.55 8.51 2.70
N LEU A 97 5.39 7.96 1.51
CA LEU A 97 5.32 6.50 1.32
C LEU A 97 6.65 5.81 1.68
N ARG A 98 7.80 6.42 1.37
CA ARG A 98 9.10 5.94 1.85
C ARG A 98 9.17 5.92 3.37
N LYS A 99 8.70 6.98 4.05
CA LYS A 99 8.66 7.03 5.52
C LYS A 99 7.75 5.93 6.08
N LEU A 100 6.61 5.67 5.43
CA LEU A 100 5.74 4.55 5.79
C LEU A 100 6.49 3.22 5.73
N ILE A 101 7.15 2.92 4.60
CA ILE A 101 7.91 1.67 4.42
C ILE A 101 8.97 1.52 5.50
N ASN A 102 9.72 2.58 5.80
CA ASN A 102 10.73 2.58 6.84
C ASN A 102 10.13 2.34 8.23
N ALA A 103 9.01 2.99 8.55
CA ALA A 103 8.32 2.80 9.82
C ALA A 103 7.78 1.37 9.99
N LEU A 104 7.36 0.72 8.91
CA LEU A 104 6.92 -0.68 8.92
C LEU A 104 8.12 -1.63 9.14
N ARG A 105 9.26 -1.36 8.48
CA ARG A 105 10.51 -2.12 8.67
C ARG A 105 11.04 -2.01 10.11
N GLU A 106 11.02 -0.81 10.68
CA GLU A 106 11.46 -0.58 12.07
C GLU A 106 10.60 -1.32 13.11
N LYS A 107 9.36 -1.63 12.76
CA LYS A 107 8.43 -2.41 13.60
C LYS A 107 8.44 -3.90 13.30
N ASP A 108 9.34 -4.38 12.45
CA ASP A 108 9.37 -5.76 11.96
C ASP A 108 8.01 -6.24 11.40
N PHE A 109 7.26 -5.31 10.80
CA PHE A 109 5.98 -5.64 10.17
C PHE A 109 6.22 -6.45 8.91
N MET A 110 5.46 -7.55 8.73
CA MET A 110 5.61 -8.45 7.59
C MET A 110 5.31 -7.73 6.26
N LEU A 111 6.29 -7.70 5.36
CA LEU A 111 6.19 -7.03 4.06
C LEU A 111 6.20 -7.99 2.87
N ASP A 112 6.29 -9.31 3.09
CA ASP A 112 6.41 -10.32 2.02
C ASP A 112 5.17 -10.36 1.10
N ASP A 113 4.01 -9.96 1.62
CA ASP A 113 2.74 -9.86 0.89
C ASP A 113 2.34 -8.40 0.61
N LYS A 114 3.29 -7.49 0.58
CA LYS A 114 3.10 -6.06 0.37
C LYS A 114 3.89 -5.58 -0.84
N GLN A 115 3.28 -4.76 -1.67
CA GLN A 115 3.96 -4.12 -2.81
C GLN A 115 3.55 -2.66 -3.00
N TRP A 116 4.44 -1.91 -3.61
CA TRP A 116 4.37 -0.46 -3.76
C TRP A 116 4.56 -0.12 -5.24
N VAL A 117 3.55 0.47 -5.84
CA VAL A 117 3.50 0.70 -7.28
C VAL A 117 3.29 2.17 -7.59
N LEU A 118 4.10 2.70 -8.48
CA LEU A 118 3.94 4.02 -9.08
C LEU A 118 3.59 3.86 -10.57
N VAL A 119 2.41 4.34 -10.97
CA VAL A 119 1.97 4.33 -12.37
C VAL A 119 2.10 5.74 -12.95
N THR A 120 2.78 5.89 -14.09
CA THR A 120 2.86 7.21 -14.71
C THR A 120 1.54 7.64 -15.34
N ILE A 121 1.16 8.90 -15.11
CA ILE A 121 0.02 9.55 -15.78
C ILE A 121 0.43 10.29 -17.06
N ASP A 122 1.73 10.34 -17.36
CA ASP A 122 2.31 11.00 -18.54
C ASP A 122 3.06 9.99 -19.43
N PRO A 123 2.37 8.98 -19.98
CA PRO A 123 3.02 7.91 -20.73
C PRO A 123 3.69 8.35 -22.03
N GLU A 124 3.41 9.55 -22.50
CA GLU A 124 4.05 10.12 -23.69
C GLU A 124 5.46 10.65 -23.40
N ARG A 125 5.72 11.09 -22.15
CA ARG A 125 7.03 11.61 -21.72
C ARG A 125 7.80 10.64 -20.86
N ASP A 126 7.10 9.79 -20.08
CA ASP A 126 7.70 8.83 -19.18
C ASP A 126 7.70 7.43 -19.83
N SER A 127 8.86 6.90 -20.13
CA SER A 127 9.00 5.46 -20.43
C SER A 127 8.83 4.62 -19.15
N ALA A 128 8.62 3.31 -19.28
CA ALA A 128 8.61 2.41 -18.14
C ALA A 128 9.93 2.45 -17.34
N LYS A 129 11.05 2.64 -18.04
CA LYS A 129 12.36 2.80 -17.42
C LYS A 129 12.47 4.10 -16.63
N ASP A 130 11.97 5.21 -17.17
CA ASP A 130 12.06 6.51 -16.51
C ASP A 130 11.24 6.52 -15.21
N ILE A 131 10.01 6.03 -15.26
CA ILE A 131 9.14 6.00 -14.07
C ILE A 131 9.64 5.01 -13.02
N ASN A 132 10.22 3.87 -13.44
CA ASN A 132 10.81 2.91 -12.50
C ASN A 132 12.07 3.45 -11.84
N PHE A 133 12.94 4.12 -12.62
CA PHE A 133 14.10 4.80 -12.07
C PHE A 133 13.72 5.90 -11.09
N TYR A 134 12.71 6.70 -11.42
CA TYR A 134 12.18 7.73 -10.52
C TYR A 134 11.66 7.13 -9.21
N ALA A 135 10.84 6.09 -9.27
CA ALA A 135 10.27 5.42 -8.11
C ALA A 135 11.35 4.81 -7.20
N SER A 136 12.32 4.11 -7.79
CA SER A 136 13.41 3.42 -7.07
C SER A 136 14.33 4.36 -6.29
N ARG A 137 14.38 5.65 -6.66
CA ARG A 137 15.14 6.67 -5.92
C ARG A 137 14.58 6.97 -4.53
N PHE A 138 13.30 6.71 -4.30
CA PHE A 138 12.68 6.86 -2.98
C PHE A 138 12.91 5.63 -2.12
N ASP A 139 12.65 4.45 -2.67
CA ASP A 139 12.95 3.15 -2.05
C ASP A 139 13.03 2.08 -3.14
N SER A 140 13.98 1.15 -3.01
CA SER A 140 14.21 0.08 -4.00
C SER A 140 13.06 -0.91 -4.12
N SER A 141 12.12 -0.92 -3.18
CA SER A 141 10.93 -1.78 -3.23
C SER A 141 9.80 -1.21 -4.10
N PHE A 142 9.88 0.07 -4.51
CA PHE A 142 8.93 0.63 -5.47
C PHE A 142 9.11 0.05 -6.86
N VAL A 143 7.99 -0.21 -7.52
CA VAL A 143 7.93 -0.58 -8.93
C VAL A 143 7.24 0.52 -9.71
N GLY A 144 7.94 1.13 -10.65
CA GLY A 144 7.39 2.10 -11.59
C GLY A 144 6.85 1.39 -12.83
N LEU A 145 5.63 1.75 -13.25
CA LEU A 145 4.89 1.12 -14.33
C LEU A 145 4.34 2.16 -15.31
N ARG A 146 4.23 1.77 -16.57
CA ARG A 146 3.66 2.56 -17.65
C ARG A 146 2.54 1.80 -18.35
N ALA A 147 1.53 2.52 -18.80
CA ALA A 147 0.54 1.99 -19.72
C ALA A 147 0.30 2.97 -20.84
N GLU A 148 -0.13 2.46 -21.99
CA GLU A 148 -0.70 3.30 -23.05
C GLU A 148 -1.97 3.99 -22.54
N ARG A 149 -2.28 5.17 -23.07
CA ARG A 149 -3.34 6.04 -22.58
C ARG A 149 -4.72 5.35 -22.43
N PRO A 150 -5.19 4.50 -23.35
CA PRO A 150 -6.48 3.82 -23.18
C PRO A 150 -6.52 2.91 -21.95
N THR A 151 -5.46 2.15 -21.71
CA THR A 151 -5.33 1.26 -20.55
C THR A 151 -5.25 2.08 -19.26
N LEU A 152 -4.45 3.14 -19.26
CA LEU A 152 -4.32 4.07 -18.14
C LEU A 152 -5.67 4.67 -17.75
N LEU A 153 -6.42 5.17 -18.75
CA LEU A 153 -7.74 5.76 -18.53
C LEU A 153 -8.74 4.74 -17.98
N SER A 154 -8.74 3.51 -18.50
CA SER A 154 -9.60 2.43 -17.98
C SER A 154 -9.28 2.14 -16.52
N LEU A 155 -8.02 1.98 -16.16
CA LEU A 155 -7.60 1.65 -14.80
C LEU A 155 -7.88 2.79 -13.82
N THR A 156 -7.57 4.03 -14.18
CA THR A 156 -7.85 5.21 -13.35
C THR A 156 -9.35 5.42 -13.13
N THR A 157 -10.17 5.10 -14.12
CA THR A 157 -11.64 5.16 -14.00
C THR A 157 -12.15 4.11 -13.01
N GLN A 158 -11.67 2.86 -13.10
CA GLN A 158 -12.06 1.78 -12.18
C GLN A 158 -11.67 2.10 -10.73
N LEU A 159 -10.51 2.70 -10.53
CA LEU A 159 -9.99 3.10 -9.21
C LEU A 159 -10.54 4.45 -8.73
N ASN A 160 -11.44 5.06 -9.47
CA ASN A 160 -12.02 6.37 -9.17
C ASN A 160 -10.97 7.46 -8.86
N VAL A 161 -9.80 7.32 -9.47
CA VAL A 161 -8.64 8.21 -9.24
C VAL A 161 -8.84 9.54 -9.90
N ALA A 162 -9.52 9.57 -11.05
CA ALA A 162 -9.90 10.78 -11.74
C ALA A 162 -11.37 10.69 -12.15
N LYS A 163 -12.20 11.59 -11.67
CA LYS A 163 -13.46 11.92 -12.34
C LYS A 163 -13.14 12.72 -13.58
N VAL A 164 -12.46 12.11 -14.54
CA VAL A 164 -12.30 12.71 -15.87
C VAL A 164 -13.67 12.56 -16.53
N LYS A 165 -14.46 13.62 -16.46
CA LYS A 165 -15.59 13.74 -17.39
C LYS A 165 -15.00 13.63 -18.78
N PRO A 166 -15.53 12.76 -19.66
CA PRO A 166 -15.15 12.77 -21.06
C PRO A 166 -15.60 14.11 -21.65
N MET A 167 -14.74 15.10 -21.61
CA MET A 167 -14.95 16.32 -22.37
C MET A 167 -14.60 16.06 -23.82
N LYS A 168 -15.55 16.40 -24.69
CA LYS A 168 -15.35 16.42 -26.13
C LYS A 168 -14.13 17.30 -26.45
N HIS A 169 -13.10 16.69 -27.03
CA HIS A 169 -12.05 17.32 -27.84
C HIS A 169 -11.02 18.27 -27.21
N GLU A 170 -10.83 18.30 -25.89
CA GLU A 170 -9.68 19.00 -25.33
C GLU A 170 -8.83 18.04 -24.50
N MET A 171 -7.55 17.95 -24.86
CA MET A 171 -6.56 17.26 -24.04
C MET A 171 -6.54 17.95 -22.67
N HIS A 172 -6.98 17.22 -21.64
CA HIS A 172 -6.73 17.67 -20.27
C HIS A 172 -5.23 17.87 -20.11
N SER A 173 -4.82 19.01 -19.62
CA SER A 173 -3.42 19.25 -19.28
C SER A 173 -3.03 18.24 -18.20
N ILE A 174 -1.77 17.83 -18.20
CA ILE A 174 -1.20 16.95 -17.17
C ILE A 174 -1.42 17.52 -15.77
N GLU A 175 -1.49 18.85 -15.67
CA GLU A 175 -1.82 19.59 -14.45
C GLU A 175 -3.24 19.29 -13.93
N GLU A 176 -4.22 19.17 -14.82
CA GLU A 176 -5.60 18.80 -14.42
C GLU A 176 -5.70 17.36 -13.96
N LEU A 177 -4.98 16.44 -14.61
CA LEU A 177 -4.89 15.06 -14.13
C LEU A 177 -4.21 14.99 -12.76
N SER A 178 -3.11 15.71 -12.53
CA SER A 178 -2.37 15.69 -11.26
C SER A 178 -3.20 16.21 -10.09
N ASN A 179 -4.03 17.24 -10.30
CA ASN A 179 -4.91 17.81 -9.26
C ASN A 179 -6.02 16.85 -8.79
N HIS A 180 -6.31 15.78 -9.55
CA HIS A 180 -7.34 14.81 -9.21
C HIS A 180 -6.80 13.48 -8.67
N VAL A 181 -5.47 13.28 -8.66
CA VAL A 181 -4.81 11.97 -8.48
C VAL A 181 -4.02 11.84 -7.17
N ASN A 182 -4.24 12.72 -6.20
CA ASN A 182 -3.42 12.75 -4.97
C ASN A 182 -3.69 11.63 -3.96
N ASN A 183 -4.69 10.78 -4.21
CA ASN A 183 -4.99 9.67 -3.34
C ASN A 183 -4.04 8.48 -3.61
N VAL A 184 -3.66 7.79 -2.53
CA VAL A 184 -2.92 6.53 -2.63
C VAL A 184 -3.90 5.39 -2.50
N ILE A 185 -4.01 4.59 -3.56
CA ILE A 185 -4.99 3.52 -3.68
C ILE A 185 -4.49 2.27 -2.97
N LEU A 186 -5.37 1.61 -2.23
CA LEU A 186 -5.10 0.29 -1.65
C LEU A 186 -5.93 -0.76 -2.39
N ILE A 187 -5.23 -1.77 -2.93
CA ILE A 187 -5.80 -2.94 -3.58
C ILE A 187 -5.53 -4.14 -2.68
N ASN A 188 -6.56 -4.95 -2.42
CA ASN A 188 -6.47 -6.11 -1.55
C ASN A 188 -5.88 -7.34 -2.27
N LYS A 189 -5.71 -8.44 -1.54
CA LYS A 189 -5.12 -9.70 -2.02
C LYS A 189 -5.94 -10.43 -3.09
N ASP A 190 -7.20 -10.07 -3.26
CA ASP A 190 -8.10 -10.60 -4.29
C ASP A 190 -8.12 -9.74 -5.56
N ALA A 191 -7.16 -8.81 -5.70
CA ALA A 191 -7.08 -7.83 -6.78
C ALA A 191 -8.34 -6.95 -6.89
N GLU A 192 -8.84 -6.48 -5.75
CA GLU A 192 -9.99 -5.62 -5.67
C GLU A 192 -9.60 -4.25 -5.10
N TYR A 193 -10.20 -3.19 -5.64
CA TYR A 193 -10.11 -1.86 -5.07
C TYR A 193 -10.77 -1.85 -3.68
N PHE A 194 -9.94 -1.71 -2.64
CA PHE A 194 -10.36 -1.83 -1.25
C PHE A 194 -10.64 -0.48 -0.59
N GLY A 195 -9.88 0.53 -0.95
CA GLY A 195 -9.98 1.87 -0.39
C GLY A 195 -8.81 2.77 -0.80
N PHE A 196 -8.71 3.92 -0.18
CA PHE A 196 -7.63 4.86 -0.48
C PHE A 196 -7.24 5.71 0.73
N PHE A 197 -5.98 6.13 0.76
CA PHE A 197 -5.45 7.10 1.70
C PHE A 197 -5.48 8.48 1.07
N ARG A 198 -5.95 9.46 1.80
CA ARG A 198 -6.07 10.85 1.36
C ARG A 198 -5.00 11.73 2.02
N PRO A 199 -4.22 12.49 1.24
CA PRO A 199 -3.30 13.47 1.82
C PRO A 199 -4.07 14.64 2.47
N PRO A 200 -3.41 15.40 3.39
CA PRO A 200 -2.03 15.23 3.82
C PRO A 200 -1.84 14.04 4.75
N PHE A 201 -0.64 13.44 4.73
CA PHE A 201 -0.34 12.26 5.54
C PHE A 201 0.35 12.66 6.86
N ASP A 202 -0.17 12.14 7.97
CA ASP A 202 0.54 12.03 9.24
C ASP A 202 1.14 10.62 9.30
N ILE A 203 2.47 10.51 9.40
CA ILE A 203 3.14 9.21 9.27
C ILE A 203 2.75 8.22 10.36
N SER A 204 2.49 8.69 11.57
CA SER A 204 2.08 7.84 12.68
C SER A 204 0.70 7.25 12.43
N LYS A 205 -0.24 8.08 11.97
CA LYS A 205 -1.61 7.66 11.61
C LYS A 205 -1.59 6.78 10.35
N LEU A 206 -0.80 7.14 9.34
CA LEU A 206 -0.67 6.36 8.11
C LEU A 206 -0.12 4.95 8.40
N SER A 207 0.94 4.84 9.19
CA SER A 207 1.55 3.57 9.57
C SER A 207 0.59 2.70 10.39
N LEU A 208 -0.08 3.27 11.40
CA LEU A 208 -1.06 2.57 12.22
C LEU A 208 -2.23 2.06 11.38
N THR A 209 -2.76 2.92 10.52
CA THR A 209 -3.90 2.61 9.67
C THR A 209 -3.56 1.54 8.63
N TYR A 210 -2.40 1.68 7.97
CA TYR A 210 -1.92 0.69 7.01
C TYR A 210 -1.75 -0.68 7.65
N GLN A 211 -1.10 -0.76 8.83
CA GLN A 211 -0.97 -2.02 9.57
C GLN A 211 -2.34 -2.62 9.90
N SER A 212 -3.29 -1.79 10.37
CA SER A 212 -4.63 -2.25 10.73
C SER A 212 -5.40 -2.86 9.57
N VAL A 213 -5.29 -2.30 8.36
CA VAL A 213 -6.08 -2.74 7.20
C VAL A 213 -5.42 -3.87 6.41
N THR A 214 -4.12 -4.10 6.58
CA THR A 214 -3.35 -5.10 5.81
C THR A 214 -2.86 -6.27 6.65
N THR A 215 -3.41 -6.44 7.84
CA THR A 215 -3.10 -7.57 8.75
C THR A 215 -3.81 -8.85 8.35
#